data_a0788cd3c4dbfbb1fa5a8b9faf36a42a
#
_entry.id   a0788cd3c4dbfbb1fa5a8b9faf36a42a
#
_cell.length_a   1.000
_cell.length_b   1.000
_cell.length_c   1.000
_cell.angle_alpha   90.00
_cell.angle_beta   90.00
_cell.angle_gamma   90.00
#
_symmetry.space_group_name_H-M   'P 1'
#
loop_
_entity.id
_entity.type
_entity.pdbx_description
1 polymer ?
#
loop_
_entity_poly.entity_id
_entity_poly.type
_entity_poly.pdbx_seq_one_letter_code
_entity_poly.pdbx_strand_id
1 'polypeptide(L)'
;MNLTLPAATLALSLTLAVAAQARPLAIDISMANYSGRQAFLVAYLVDAKGSYVSTLYAAGSSGQYFEHLDRWYRMFRRAHGKVDGTTGASMGAGDHSNVSVDVPDKLFNAGYTLRVESAVEGEFYVPDEAAVSLDDAHNGAATAGKSFVNALTLKF
;
A
#
# COMPACT_ATOMS: atom_id res chain seq x y z
N MET A 1 -24.35 -68.32 -15.25
CA MET A 1 -23.86 -67.11 -15.94
C MET A 1 -23.94 -65.98 -14.95
N ASN A 2 -22.83 -65.74 -14.22
CA ASN A 2 -22.78 -64.75 -13.13
C ASN A 2 -22.18 -63.43 -13.68
N LEU A 3 -23.00 -62.38 -13.76
CA LEU A 3 -22.57 -61.04 -14.09
C LEU A 3 -22.10 -60.35 -12.80
N THR A 4 -20.79 -60.12 -12.71
CA THR A 4 -20.22 -59.24 -11.69
C THR A 4 -20.14 -57.80 -12.24
N LEU A 5 -20.88 -56.85 -11.65
CA LEU A 5 -20.74 -55.41 -11.94
C LEU A 5 -19.53 -54.87 -11.16
N PRO A 6 -18.68 -54.04 -11.76
CA PRO A 6 -17.64 -53.34 -11.04
C PRO A 6 -18.24 -52.11 -10.31
N ALA A 7 -17.95 -52.01 -9.02
CA ALA A 7 -18.27 -50.82 -8.23
C ALA A 7 -17.29 -49.68 -8.56
N ALA A 8 -17.81 -48.62 -9.19
CA ALA A 8 -17.05 -47.41 -9.43
C ALA A 8 -16.99 -46.57 -8.13
N THR A 9 -15.83 -46.52 -7.52
CA THR A 9 -15.57 -45.64 -6.35
C THR A 9 -15.35 -44.21 -6.84
N LEU A 10 -16.31 -43.36 -6.58
CA LEU A 10 -16.21 -41.93 -6.85
C LEU A 10 -15.34 -41.28 -5.74
N ALA A 11 -14.09 -40.95 -6.07
CA ALA A 11 -13.22 -40.20 -5.15
C ALA A 11 -13.63 -38.72 -5.18
N LEU A 12 -14.31 -38.25 -4.12
CA LEU A 12 -14.65 -36.85 -3.90
C LEU A 12 -13.40 -36.11 -3.41
N SER A 13 -12.71 -35.39 -4.33
CA SER A 13 -11.59 -34.55 -3.97
C SER A 13 -12.10 -33.26 -3.33
N LEU A 14 -11.99 -33.17 -2.00
CA LEU A 14 -12.29 -31.97 -1.23
C LEU A 14 -11.14 -30.97 -1.41
N THR A 15 -11.28 -30.00 -2.31
CA THR A 15 -10.36 -28.87 -2.41
C THR A 15 -10.64 -27.92 -1.26
N LEU A 16 -9.80 -27.97 -0.23
CA LEU A 16 -9.76 -26.96 0.82
C LEU A 16 -9.30 -25.63 0.21
N ALA A 17 -10.23 -24.70 0.01
CA ALA A 17 -9.89 -23.31 -0.29
C ALA A 17 -9.20 -22.74 0.95
N VAL A 18 -7.88 -22.56 0.89
CA VAL A 18 -7.15 -21.79 1.90
C VAL A 18 -7.60 -20.34 1.75
N ALA A 19 -8.37 -19.87 2.71
CA ALA A 19 -8.73 -18.45 2.78
C ALA A 19 -7.42 -17.64 2.84
N ALA A 20 -7.27 -16.67 1.94
CA ALA A 20 -6.14 -15.76 1.98
C ALA A 20 -6.21 -14.98 3.28
N GLN A 21 -5.29 -15.25 4.20
CA GLN A 21 -5.19 -14.52 5.45
C GLN A 21 -4.66 -13.11 5.17
N ALA A 22 -5.23 -12.13 5.86
CA ALA A 22 -4.78 -10.75 5.87
C ALA A 22 -4.54 -10.32 7.31
N ARG A 23 -3.59 -9.43 7.52
CA ARG A 23 -3.36 -8.80 8.82
C ARG A 23 -3.38 -7.28 8.71
N PRO A 24 -3.72 -6.58 9.80
CA PRO A 24 -3.71 -5.13 9.80
C PRO A 24 -2.28 -4.60 9.70
N LEU A 25 -2.10 -3.62 8.81
CA LEU A 25 -0.90 -2.80 8.69
C LEU A 25 -1.27 -1.38 9.09
N ALA A 26 -0.71 -0.91 10.19
CA ALA A 26 -0.80 0.50 10.57
C ALA A 26 0.29 1.28 9.83
N ILE A 27 -0.12 2.32 9.12
CA ILE A 27 0.74 3.28 8.40
C ILE A 27 0.66 4.59 9.17
N ASP A 28 1.76 4.97 9.79
CA ASP A 28 1.90 6.17 10.60
C ASP A 28 2.78 7.17 9.85
N ILE A 29 2.23 8.33 9.51
CA ILE A 29 2.91 9.38 8.75
C ILE A 29 2.87 10.67 9.57
N SER A 30 4.04 11.22 9.88
CA SER A 30 4.18 12.57 10.43
C SER A 30 4.74 13.51 9.39
N MET A 31 4.16 14.70 9.27
CA MET A 31 4.61 15.73 8.33
C MET A 31 5.73 16.57 8.93
N ALA A 32 6.65 17.01 8.09
CA ALA A 32 7.66 17.99 8.46
C ALA A 32 7.02 19.36 8.72
N ASN A 33 7.74 20.22 9.43
CA ASN A 33 7.37 21.64 9.56
C ASN A 33 7.87 22.39 8.31
N TYR A 34 7.00 22.47 7.31
CA TYR A 34 7.26 23.25 6.09
C TYR A 34 6.29 24.44 6.01
N SER A 35 6.60 25.40 5.15
CA SER A 35 5.68 26.51 4.85
C SER A 35 5.04 26.28 3.49
N GLY A 36 3.77 26.71 3.32
CA GLY A 36 3.06 26.58 2.06
C GLY A 36 1.73 25.85 2.19
N ARG A 37 1.25 25.36 1.06
CA ARG A 37 -0.03 24.63 0.97
C ARG A 37 0.08 23.21 1.53
N GLN A 38 -1.08 22.62 1.81
CA GLN A 38 -1.16 21.22 2.20
C GLN A 38 -0.67 20.29 1.09
N ALA A 39 0.02 19.22 1.49
CA ALA A 39 0.54 18.20 0.58
C ALA A 39 -0.51 17.14 0.27
N PHE A 40 -0.51 16.67 -0.97
CA PHE A 40 -1.09 15.40 -1.37
C PHE A 40 -0.07 14.30 -1.10
N LEU A 41 -0.55 13.15 -0.65
CA LEU A 41 0.29 11.99 -0.35
C LEU A 41 -0.35 10.73 -0.92
N VAL A 42 0.47 9.79 -1.33
CA VAL A 42 0.04 8.43 -1.62
C VAL A 42 1.02 7.44 -1.00
N ALA A 43 0.48 6.42 -0.33
CA ALA A 43 1.23 5.26 0.13
C ALA A 43 0.77 4.03 -0.63
N TYR A 44 1.69 3.34 -1.31
CA TYR A 44 1.40 2.22 -2.17
C TYR A 44 2.47 1.13 -2.09
N LEU A 45 2.08 -0.10 -2.38
CA LEU A 45 2.98 -1.24 -2.43
C LEU A 45 3.55 -1.45 -3.83
N VAL A 46 4.82 -1.79 -3.85
CA VAL A 46 5.52 -2.31 -5.02
C VAL A 46 6.15 -3.66 -4.69
N ASP A 47 6.29 -4.52 -5.71
CA ASP A 47 7.00 -5.79 -5.60
C ASP A 47 8.53 -5.59 -5.65
N ALA A 48 9.28 -6.69 -5.54
CA ALA A 48 10.75 -6.67 -5.59
C ALA A 48 11.34 -6.13 -6.91
N LYS A 49 10.54 -6.05 -7.97
CA LYS A 49 10.92 -5.47 -9.28
C LYS A 49 10.52 -4.01 -9.40
N GLY A 50 9.85 -3.45 -8.38
CA GLY A 50 9.33 -2.10 -8.37
C GLY A 50 8.00 -1.93 -9.11
N SER A 51 7.32 -3.03 -9.47
CA SER A 51 6.00 -2.98 -10.10
C SER A 51 4.91 -2.67 -9.08
N TYR A 52 3.95 -1.85 -9.49
CA TYR A 52 2.80 -1.49 -8.67
C TYR A 52 1.95 -2.70 -8.28
N VAL A 53 1.56 -2.77 -7.03
CA VAL A 53 0.72 -3.83 -6.46
C VAL A 53 -0.65 -3.29 -6.04
N SER A 54 -0.66 -2.34 -5.11
CA SER A 54 -1.91 -1.76 -4.59
C SER A 54 -1.65 -0.40 -3.95
N THR A 55 -2.69 0.44 -3.89
CA THR A 55 -2.68 1.71 -3.15
C THR A 55 -3.32 1.50 -1.79
N LEU A 56 -2.60 1.78 -0.72
CA LEU A 56 -3.06 1.57 0.65
C LEU A 56 -3.64 2.83 1.29
N TYR A 57 -3.10 4.00 0.95
CA TYR A 57 -3.57 5.28 1.47
C TYR A 57 -3.38 6.39 0.44
N ALA A 58 -4.34 7.30 0.36
CA ALA A 58 -4.24 8.51 -0.43
C ALA A 58 -4.80 9.71 0.36
N ALA A 59 -3.96 10.71 0.61
CA ALA A 59 -4.33 11.98 1.21
C ALA A 59 -4.49 13.05 0.13
N GLY A 60 -5.64 13.65 0.09
CA GLY A 60 -6.09 14.56 -0.96
C GLY A 60 -7.45 14.06 -1.47
N SER A 61 -8.52 14.73 -1.05
CA SER A 61 -9.91 14.23 -1.13
C SER A 61 -10.52 14.15 -2.53
N SER A 62 -9.76 14.48 -3.57
CA SER A 62 -10.28 14.50 -4.94
C SER A 62 -9.32 13.83 -5.91
N GLY A 63 -9.84 12.93 -6.73
CA GLY A 63 -9.07 12.25 -7.78
C GLY A 63 -8.41 13.20 -8.80
N GLN A 64 -8.85 14.46 -8.87
CA GLN A 64 -8.21 15.49 -9.69
C GLN A 64 -6.78 15.82 -9.27
N TYR A 65 -6.40 15.55 -8.02
CA TYR A 65 -5.04 15.80 -7.51
C TYR A 65 -4.09 14.62 -7.70
N PHE A 66 -4.58 13.47 -8.12
CA PHE A 66 -3.77 12.26 -8.31
C PHE A 66 -2.70 12.44 -9.40
N GLU A 67 -2.96 13.26 -10.41
CA GLU A 67 -1.99 13.53 -11.47
C GLU A 67 -0.74 14.28 -10.98
N HIS A 68 -0.81 14.97 -9.84
CA HIS A 68 0.36 15.61 -9.22
C HIS A 68 1.33 14.58 -8.59
N LEU A 69 0.87 13.35 -8.34
CA LEU A 69 1.67 12.21 -7.86
C LEU A 69 2.07 11.34 -9.05
N ASP A 70 2.85 11.91 -9.96
CA ASP A 70 3.03 11.49 -11.34
C ASP A 70 3.51 10.04 -11.52
N ARG A 71 4.52 9.57 -10.75
CA ARG A 71 5.05 8.21 -10.90
C ARG A 71 4.02 7.17 -10.48
N TRP A 72 3.44 7.33 -9.27
CA TRP A 72 2.37 6.45 -8.80
C TRP A 72 1.19 6.47 -9.75
N TYR A 73 0.73 7.65 -10.18
CA TYR A 73 -0.44 7.79 -11.03
C TYR A 73 -0.29 7.09 -12.38
N ARG A 74 0.90 7.15 -13.00
CA ARG A 74 1.19 6.39 -14.22
C ARG A 74 1.15 4.88 -13.99
N MET A 75 1.72 4.38 -12.90
CA MET A 75 1.69 2.95 -12.56
C MET A 75 0.28 2.49 -12.23
N PHE A 76 -0.43 3.27 -11.43
CA PHE A 76 -1.83 3.05 -11.04
C PHE A 76 -2.73 2.93 -12.28
N ARG A 77 -2.63 3.86 -13.22
CA ARG A 77 -3.42 3.82 -14.45
C ARG A 77 -3.10 2.62 -15.34
N ARG A 78 -1.83 2.27 -15.49
CA ARG A 78 -1.41 1.10 -16.29
C ARG A 78 -1.92 -0.22 -15.70
N ALA A 79 -1.97 -0.30 -14.39
CA ALA A 79 -2.46 -1.47 -13.68
C ALA A 79 -3.99 -1.52 -13.58
N HIS A 80 -4.72 -0.53 -14.13
CA HIS A 80 -6.15 -0.34 -13.90
C HIS A 80 -6.48 -0.37 -12.39
N GLY A 81 -5.60 0.24 -11.60
CA GLY A 81 -5.66 0.21 -10.15
C GLY A 81 -6.93 0.84 -9.61
N LYS A 82 -7.25 0.44 -8.38
CA LYS A 82 -8.27 1.08 -7.55
C LYS A 82 -7.59 1.60 -6.30
N VAL A 83 -8.14 2.62 -5.69
CA VAL A 83 -7.74 2.99 -4.34
C VAL A 83 -8.48 2.05 -3.40
N ASP A 84 -7.87 0.88 -3.14
CA ASP A 84 -8.45 -0.16 -2.29
C ASP A 84 -8.27 0.14 -0.79
N GLY A 85 -7.48 1.17 -0.49
CA GLY A 85 -7.18 1.59 0.86
C GLY A 85 -8.05 2.77 1.33
N THR A 86 -7.56 3.41 2.38
CA THR A 86 -8.21 4.57 2.99
C THR A 86 -7.85 5.85 2.24
N THR A 87 -8.82 6.76 2.10
CA THR A 87 -8.58 8.13 1.63
C THR A 87 -8.75 9.12 2.78
N GLY A 88 -7.95 10.19 2.77
CA GLY A 88 -8.00 11.25 3.75
C GLY A 88 -7.88 12.63 3.14
N ALA A 89 -7.99 13.67 3.96
CA ALA A 89 -7.71 15.03 3.56
C ALA A 89 -6.22 15.24 3.25
N SER A 90 -5.88 16.29 2.49
CA SER A 90 -4.51 16.75 2.32
C SER A 90 -3.87 17.05 3.68
N MET A 91 -2.55 16.89 3.78
CA MET A 91 -1.82 17.03 5.04
C MET A 91 -0.96 18.31 5.04
N GLY A 92 -1.12 19.10 6.09
CA GLY A 92 -0.34 20.32 6.32
C GLY A 92 0.94 20.08 7.11
N ALA A 93 1.72 21.13 7.28
CA ALA A 93 2.92 21.10 8.11
C ALA A 93 2.60 20.67 9.55
N GLY A 94 3.37 19.71 10.07
CA GLY A 94 3.20 19.17 11.42
C GLY A 94 2.00 18.24 11.60
N ASP A 95 1.19 18.00 10.56
CA ASP A 95 0.08 17.06 10.62
C ASP A 95 0.57 15.63 10.83
N HIS A 96 -0.33 14.81 11.37
CA HIS A 96 -0.10 13.39 11.62
C HIS A 96 -1.29 12.57 11.12
N SER A 97 -1.01 11.47 10.46
CA SER A 97 -2.00 10.50 10.01
C SER A 97 -1.60 9.10 10.50
N ASN A 98 -2.57 8.38 11.04
CA ASN A 98 -2.43 6.96 11.36
C ASN A 98 -3.61 6.23 10.72
N VAL A 99 -3.32 5.38 9.76
CA VAL A 99 -4.34 4.59 9.07
C VAL A 99 -4.00 3.10 9.18
N SER A 100 -5.03 2.29 9.36
CA SER A 100 -4.89 0.83 9.38
C SER A 100 -5.59 0.24 8.16
N VAL A 101 -4.89 -0.64 7.44
CA VAL A 101 -5.40 -1.33 6.26
C VAL A 101 -5.07 -2.82 6.36
N ASP A 102 -5.96 -3.67 5.85
CA ASP A 102 -5.71 -5.10 5.80
C ASP A 102 -4.85 -5.44 4.58
N VAL A 103 -3.72 -6.11 4.83
CA VAL A 103 -2.76 -6.51 3.80
C VAL A 103 -2.62 -8.03 3.80
N PRO A 104 -2.68 -8.69 2.62
CA PRO A 104 -2.48 -10.13 2.54
C PRO A 104 -1.19 -10.58 3.20
N ASP A 105 -1.28 -11.58 4.06
CA ASP A 105 -0.16 -12.10 4.88
C ASP A 105 1.06 -12.48 4.05
N LYS A 106 0.83 -13.02 2.85
CA LYS A 106 1.87 -13.44 1.90
C LYS A 106 2.77 -12.31 1.38
N LEU A 107 2.40 -11.03 1.61
CA LEU A 107 3.20 -9.89 1.15
C LEU A 107 4.27 -9.49 2.17
N PHE A 108 4.14 -9.94 3.43
CA PHE A 108 5.14 -9.66 4.46
C PHE A 108 6.33 -10.62 4.32
N ASN A 109 7.53 -10.11 4.55
CA ASN A 109 8.80 -10.83 4.40
C ASN A 109 9.02 -11.45 3.00
N ALA A 110 8.40 -10.86 1.96
CA ALA A 110 8.39 -11.38 0.60
C ALA A 110 8.97 -10.39 -0.45
N GLY A 111 9.73 -9.40 0.02
CA GLY A 111 10.40 -8.42 -0.84
C GLY A 111 9.54 -7.26 -1.32
N TYR A 112 8.35 -7.09 -0.74
CA TYR A 112 7.51 -5.93 -1.03
C TYR A 112 7.95 -4.71 -0.25
N THR A 113 7.74 -3.54 -0.85
CA THR A 113 8.10 -2.25 -0.26
C THR A 113 6.89 -1.32 -0.30
N LEU A 114 6.59 -0.67 0.81
CA LEU A 114 5.69 0.47 0.83
C LEU A 114 6.47 1.72 0.43
N ARG A 115 5.97 2.44 -0.56
CA ARG A 115 6.49 3.73 -1.02
C ARG A 115 5.52 4.84 -0.72
N VAL A 116 6.06 6.00 -0.38
CA VAL A 116 5.30 7.24 -0.23
C VAL A 116 5.80 8.26 -1.26
N GLU A 117 4.87 8.89 -1.95
CA GLU A 117 5.10 10.06 -2.76
C GLU A 117 4.32 11.22 -2.17
N SER A 118 4.82 12.42 -2.34
CA SER A 118 4.17 13.66 -1.93
C SER A 118 4.22 14.72 -3.03
N ALA A 119 3.21 15.58 -3.06
CA ALA A 119 3.16 16.73 -3.96
C ALA A 119 2.43 17.89 -3.29
N VAL A 120 2.87 19.10 -3.58
CA VAL A 120 2.17 20.36 -3.23
C VAL A 120 1.80 21.07 -4.51
N GLU A 121 0.54 21.44 -4.65
CA GLU A 121 0.01 22.08 -5.85
C GLU A 121 0.79 23.35 -6.21
N GLY A 122 1.31 23.37 -7.45
CA GLY A 122 2.06 24.52 -7.98
C GLY A 122 3.47 24.69 -7.45
N GLU A 123 3.96 23.76 -6.62
CA GLU A 123 5.30 23.85 -6.01
C GLU A 123 6.18 22.65 -6.38
N PHE A 124 6.10 21.58 -5.60
CA PHE A 124 7.04 20.45 -5.70
C PHE A 124 6.33 19.10 -5.74
N TYR A 125 6.94 18.18 -6.46
CA TYR A 125 6.64 16.76 -6.45
C TYR A 125 7.86 15.97 -5.97
N VAL A 126 7.66 15.10 -4.98
CA VAL A 126 8.72 14.27 -4.39
C VAL A 126 8.38 12.80 -4.60
N PRO A 127 8.92 12.17 -5.67
CA PRO A 127 8.59 10.79 -6.02
C PRO A 127 9.13 9.73 -5.06
N ASP A 128 10.16 10.04 -4.29
CA ASP A 128 10.80 9.14 -3.32
C ASP A 128 10.78 9.77 -1.92
N GLU A 129 9.60 10.15 -1.46
CA GLU A 129 9.45 10.79 -0.16
C GLU A 129 9.92 9.87 0.96
N ALA A 130 9.45 8.64 0.98
CA ALA A 130 9.92 7.58 1.87
C ALA A 130 9.66 6.20 1.26
N ALA A 131 10.44 5.19 1.68
CA ALA A 131 10.22 3.80 1.31
C ALA A 131 10.63 2.89 2.46
N VAL A 132 9.77 1.90 2.79
CA VAL A 132 9.98 0.95 3.87
C VAL A 132 9.67 -0.45 3.37
N SER A 133 10.60 -1.38 3.57
CA SER A 133 10.36 -2.80 3.28
C SER A 133 9.28 -3.38 4.21
N LEU A 134 8.42 -4.20 3.66
CA LEU A 134 7.33 -4.84 4.39
C LEU A 134 7.85 -6.15 5.03
N ASP A 135 8.77 -6.01 5.98
CA ASP A 135 9.42 -7.12 6.68
C ASP A 135 9.59 -6.84 8.18
N ASP A 136 9.83 -7.90 8.95
CA ASP A 136 9.92 -7.84 10.41
C ASP A 136 11.06 -6.95 10.90
N ALA A 137 12.13 -6.78 10.12
CA ALA A 137 13.26 -5.93 10.49
C ALA A 137 12.89 -4.43 10.54
N HIS A 138 11.87 -4.03 9.75
CA HIS A 138 11.39 -2.65 9.67
C HIS A 138 10.10 -2.42 10.47
N ASN A 139 9.52 -3.47 11.09
CA ASN A 139 8.30 -3.36 11.88
C ASN A 139 8.51 -2.46 13.09
N GLY A 140 7.78 -1.35 13.17
CA GLY A 140 7.87 -0.34 14.21
C GLY A 140 9.06 0.62 14.09
N ALA A 141 9.95 0.44 13.12
CA ALA A 141 11.06 1.36 12.88
C ALA A 141 10.60 2.60 12.11
N ALA A 142 11.03 3.78 12.57
CA ALA A 142 10.76 5.03 11.87
C ALA A 142 11.77 5.23 10.72
N THR A 143 11.25 5.55 9.54
CA THR A 143 12.04 5.94 8.36
C THR A 143 11.82 7.41 8.08
N ALA A 144 12.90 8.18 7.98
CA ALA A 144 12.83 9.60 7.66
C ALA A 144 12.34 9.83 6.23
N GLY A 145 11.46 10.80 6.06
CA GLY A 145 11.11 11.33 4.75
C GLY A 145 12.18 12.28 4.21
N LYS A 146 12.03 12.70 2.97
CA LYS A 146 13.03 13.57 2.30
C LYS A 146 12.64 15.04 2.30
N SER A 147 11.36 15.35 2.33
CA SER A 147 10.88 16.72 2.16
C SER A 147 9.68 17.05 3.03
N PHE A 148 8.47 16.68 2.58
CA PHE A 148 7.23 17.01 3.30
C PHE A 148 6.91 16.04 4.43
N VAL A 149 7.35 14.79 4.32
CA VAL A 149 7.22 13.80 5.39
C VAL A 149 8.43 13.88 6.32
N ASN A 150 8.16 13.97 7.62
CA ASN A 150 9.19 13.88 8.65
C ASN A 150 9.57 12.43 8.91
N ALA A 151 8.56 11.58 9.13
CA ALA A 151 8.77 10.16 9.36
C ALA A 151 7.60 9.30 8.88
N LEU A 152 7.93 8.09 8.44
CA LEU A 152 7.02 7.01 8.12
C LEU A 152 7.34 5.82 9.02
N THR A 153 6.33 5.26 9.70
CA THR A 153 6.47 4.05 10.51
C THR A 153 5.39 3.05 10.12
N LEU A 154 5.77 1.80 9.93
CA LEU A 154 4.86 0.68 9.70
C LEU A 154 4.79 -0.19 10.94
N LYS A 155 3.58 -0.65 11.33
CA LYS A 155 3.36 -1.60 12.43
C LYS A 155 2.39 -2.69 11.99
N PHE A 156 2.76 -3.96 12.20
CA PHE A 156 1.98 -5.12 11.81
C PHE A 156 2.31 -6.36 12.66
#